data_e9391a493ffc181d1ec3d3b7af51ef6e
#
_entry.id   e9391a493ffc181d1ec3d3b7af51ef6e
#
_cell.length_a   1.000
_cell.length_b   1.000
_cell.length_c   1.000
_cell.angle_alpha   90.00
_cell.angle_beta   90.00
_cell.angle_gamma   90.00
#
_symmetry.space_group_name_H-M   'P 1'
#
loop_
_entity.id
_entity.type
_entity.pdbx_description
1 polymer ?
#
loop_
_entity_poly.entity_id
_entity_poly.type
_entity_poly.pdbx_seq_one_letter_code
_entity_poly.pdbx_strand_id
1 'polypeptide(L)'
;MSHSNNHSLRWAWYALAAVIVVLDQLSKYWVQMSFFEFERINLLPILDFTLVYNKGAAWSFLSEAGGWQRWLFTAISSAVSIVLVVWIHRLVAVQKLLLIALTLILAGAIGNLIDRVLLGKVVDFVLFYYDGHYFPAFNVADSAITVGAIFMLADVFWGPSEADLKADVNEQVKNKPEGDSNVR
;
A
#
# COMPACT_ATOMS: atom_id res chain seq x y z
N MET A 1 26.34 14.73 -11.89
CA MET A 1 25.80 13.36 -11.91
C MET A 1 24.79 13.03 -10.82
N SER A 2 24.57 13.86 -9.78
CA SER A 2 23.70 13.52 -8.63
C SER A 2 22.19 13.74 -8.85
N HIS A 3 21.76 14.66 -9.70
CA HIS A 3 20.32 14.90 -9.98
C HIS A 3 19.64 13.72 -10.69
N SER A 4 20.36 12.95 -11.50
CA SER A 4 19.82 11.76 -12.16
C SER A 4 19.55 10.61 -11.19
N ASN A 5 20.34 10.46 -10.13
CA ASN A 5 20.20 9.39 -9.15
C ASN A 5 18.94 9.51 -8.29
N ASN A 6 18.57 10.72 -7.85
CA ASN A 6 17.36 10.91 -7.03
C ASN A 6 16.07 10.73 -7.83
N HIS A 7 16.06 11.11 -9.11
CA HIS A 7 14.91 10.85 -9.99
C HIS A 7 14.74 9.36 -10.29
N SER A 8 15.81 8.66 -10.63
CA SER A 8 15.76 7.23 -10.92
C SER A 8 15.32 6.40 -9.70
N LEU A 9 15.77 6.78 -8.49
CA LEU A 9 15.39 6.11 -7.26
C LEU A 9 13.88 6.26 -6.95
N ARG A 10 13.30 7.43 -7.17
CA ARG A 10 11.86 7.66 -6.97
C ARG A 10 11.01 6.80 -7.91
N TRP A 11 11.40 6.69 -9.17
CA TRP A 11 10.70 5.83 -10.12
C TRP A 11 10.78 4.34 -9.74
N ALA A 12 11.86 3.91 -9.12
CA ALA A 12 11.98 2.55 -8.61
C ALA A 12 10.94 2.24 -7.51
N TRP A 13 10.65 3.19 -6.61
CA TRP A 13 9.60 3.03 -5.59
C TRP A 13 8.20 2.96 -6.21
N TYR A 14 7.89 3.82 -7.19
CA TYR A 14 6.61 3.73 -7.89
C TYR A 14 6.50 2.45 -8.74
N ALA A 15 7.59 1.99 -9.34
CA ALA A 15 7.62 0.71 -10.04
C ALA A 15 7.36 -0.46 -9.08
N LEU A 16 7.96 -0.44 -7.88
CA LEU A 16 7.67 -1.43 -6.84
C LEU A 16 6.19 -1.40 -6.44
N ALA A 17 5.62 -0.22 -6.20
CA ALA A 17 4.19 -0.10 -5.91
C ALA A 17 3.33 -0.68 -7.04
N ALA A 18 3.65 -0.38 -8.30
CA ALA A 18 2.94 -0.91 -9.47
C ALA A 18 3.02 -2.44 -9.55
N VAL A 19 4.18 -3.03 -9.28
CA VAL A 19 4.34 -4.50 -9.24
C VAL A 19 3.45 -5.12 -8.17
N ILE A 20 3.40 -4.54 -6.97
CA ILE A 20 2.54 -5.05 -5.88
C ILE A 20 1.07 -4.93 -6.25
N VAL A 21 0.64 -3.81 -6.85
CA VAL A 21 -0.74 -3.64 -7.34
C VAL A 21 -1.08 -4.70 -8.39
N VAL A 22 -0.18 -4.96 -9.34
CA VAL A 22 -0.38 -5.99 -10.37
C VAL A 22 -0.52 -7.38 -9.73
N LEU A 23 0.34 -7.72 -8.77
CA LEU A 23 0.27 -9.00 -8.05
C LEU A 23 -1.04 -9.14 -7.25
N ASP A 24 -1.47 -8.06 -6.58
CA ASP A 24 -2.75 -8.02 -5.88
C ASP A 24 -3.91 -8.27 -6.84
N GLN A 25 -3.99 -7.54 -7.94
CA GLN A 25 -5.08 -7.66 -8.91
C GLN A 25 -5.08 -9.01 -9.63
N LEU A 26 -3.90 -9.55 -9.97
CA LEU A 26 -3.81 -10.88 -10.59
C LEU A 26 -4.25 -11.98 -9.62
N SER A 27 -3.84 -11.92 -8.34
CA SER A 27 -4.27 -12.89 -7.34
C SER A 27 -5.78 -12.84 -7.10
N LYS A 28 -6.36 -11.65 -6.99
CA LYS A 28 -7.80 -11.45 -6.87
C LYS A 28 -8.58 -11.97 -8.08
N TYR A 29 -8.10 -11.65 -9.28
CA TYR A 29 -8.70 -12.16 -10.52
C TYR A 29 -8.65 -13.69 -10.58
N TRP A 30 -7.51 -14.29 -10.26
CA TRP A 30 -7.36 -15.74 -10.24
C TRP A 30 -8.33 -16.40 -9.24
N VAL A 31 -8.47 -15.85 -8.04
CA VAL A 31 -9.40 -16.37 -7.02
C VAL A 31 -10.85 -16.25 -7.51
N GLN A 32 -11.25 -15.14 -8.10
CA GLN A 32 -12.61 -14.96 -8.64
C GLN A 32 -12.95 -15.95 -9.77
N MET A 33 -11.96 -16.39 -10.56
CA MET A 33 -12.14 -17.36 -11.62
C MET A 33 -12.13 -18.81 -11.13
N SER A 34 -11.54 -19.06 -9.96
CA SER A 34 -11.27 -20.41 -9.45
C SER A 34 -12.20 -20.85 -8.32
N PHE A 35 -12.87 -19.90 -7.64
CA PHE A 35 -13.66 -20.18 -6.43
C PHE A 35 -15.08 -19.65 -6.55
N PHE A 36 -16.02 -20.38 -5.98
CA PHE A 36 -17.35 -19.85 -5.66
C PHE A 36 -17.29 -19.03 -4.37
N GLU A 37 -18.20 -18.06 -4.24
CA GLU A 37 -18.26 -17.21 -3.03
C GLU A 37 -18.50 -18.10 -1.79
N PHE A 38 -17.67 -17.88 -0.75
CA PHE A 38 -17.59 -18.66 0.50
C PHE A 38 -17.06 -20.12 0.34
N GLU A 39 -16.65 -20.53 -0.84
CA GLU A 39 -15.91 -21.78 -1.00
C GLU A 39 -14.60 -21.71 -0.22
N ARG A 40 -14.20 -22.82 0.42
CA ARG A 40 -12.97 -22.92 1.21
C ARG A 40 -12.14 -24.09 0.78
N ILE A 41 -10.87 -23.85 0.56
CA ILE A 41 -9.86 -24.89 0.34
C ILE A 41 -8.83 -24.78 1.46
N ASN A 42 -8.73 -25.84 2.26
CA ASN A 42 -7.73 -25.90 3.34
C ASN A 42 -6.34 -26.07 2.73
N LEU A 43 -5.44 -25.14 3.05
CA LEU A 43 -4.05 -25.19 2.63
C LEU A 43 -3.13 -25.67 3.74
N LEU A 44 -3.37 -25.22 4.98
CA LEU A 44 -2.60 -25.53 6.19
C LEU A 44 -3.56 -25.65 7.37
N PRO A 45 -3.16 -26.28 8.48
CA PRO A 45 -4.02 -26.47 9.65
C PRO A 45 -4.64 -25.19 10.23
N ILE A 46 -4.15 -24.00 9.86
CA ILE A 46 -4.60 -22.69 10.35
C ILE A 46 -4.89 -21.70 9.23
N LEU A 47 -4.87 -22.16 7.95
CA LEU A 47 -4.95 -21.30 6.77
C LEU A 47 -5.81 -21.92 5.69
N ASP A 48 -6.85 -21.21 5.29
CA ASP A 48 -7.69 -21.53 4.14
C ASP A 48 -7.54 -20.49 3.02
N PHE A 49 -7.72 -20.91 1.78
CA PHE A 49 -8.14 -20.02 0.70
C PHE A 49 -9.66 -20.04 0.59
N THR A 50 -10.22 -18.86 0.35
CA THR A 50 -11.66 -18.67 0.17
C THR A 50 -11.91 -17.52 -0.82
N LEU A 51 -13.16 -17.33 -1.23
CA LEU A 51 -13.57 -16.10 -1.90
C LEU A 51 -14.62 -15.38 -1.06
N VAL A 52 -14.26 -14.21 -0.56
CA VAL A 52 -15.17 -13.33 0.18
C VAL A 52 -15.18 -11.95 -0.44
N TYR A 53 -16.37 -11.39 -0.60
CA TYR A 53 -16.54 -10.01 -1.08
C TYR A 53 -16.80 -9.06 0.08
N ASN A 54 -15.82 -8.21 0.37
CA ASN A 54 -15.86 -7.25 1.47
C ASN A 54 -16.39 -5.88 1.00
N LYS A 55 -17.57 -5.50 1.45
CA LYS A 55 -18.19 -4.21 1.14
C LYS A 55 -17.69 -3.06 2.03
N GLY A 56 -16.64 -3.29 2.83
CA GLY A 56 -16.12 -2.30 3.78
C GLY A 56 -16.81 -2.39 5.15
N ALA A 57 -17.49 -3.50 5.45
CA ALA A 57 -18.06 -3.77 6.75
C ALA A 57 -17.09 -4.60 7.57
N ALA A 58 -16.31 -3.97 8.43
CA ALA A 58 -15.68 -4.71 9.52
C ALA A 58 -16.79 -5.23 10.44
N TRP A 59 -16.85 -6.56 10.64
CA TRP A 59 -17.72 -7.20 11.62
C TRP A 59 -19.23 -7.03 11.37
N SER A 60 -19.68 -6.96 10.13
CA SER A 60 -21.10 -6.82 9.72
C SER A 60 -21.79 -5.52 10.18
N PHE A 61 -21.12 -4.65 10.89
CA PHE A 61 -21.70 -3.45 11.49
C PHE A 61 -22.25 -2.43 10.47
N LEU A 62 -21.81 -2.48 9.22
CA LEU A 62 -22.27 -1.59 8.14
C LEU A 62 -22.74 -2.35 6.90
N SER A 63 -22.98 -3.67 6.96
CA SER A 63 -23.29 -4.49 5.79
C SER A 63 -24.59 -4.11 5.07
N GLU A 64 -25.56 -3.50 5.77
CA GLU A 64 -26.89 -3.16 5.27
C GLU A 64 -27.15 -1.65 5.06
N ALA A 65 -26.14 -0.81 5.19
CA ALA A 65 -26.31 0.65 5.22
C ALA A 65 -26.41 1.31 3.84
N GLY A 66 -27.11 0.72 2.87
CA GLY A 66 -27.55 1.42 1.66
C GLY A 66 -26.46 1.75 0.61
N GLY A 67 -25.23 1.20 0.72
CA GLY A 67 -24.20 1.28 -0.33
C GLY A 67 -23.34 2.56 -0.31
N TRP A 68 -23.58 3.53 0.57
CA TRP A 68 -22.76 4.74 0.70
C TRP A 68 -21.32 4.43 1.16
N GLN A 69 -21.11 3.32 1.85
CA GLN A 69 -19.80 2.85 2.34
C GLN A 69 -18.78 2.70 1.20
N ARG A 70 -19.22 2.19 0.04
CA ARG A 70 -18.38 2.12 -1.15
C ARG A 70 -17.73 3.48 -1.46
N TRP A 71 -18.55 4.53 -1.52
CA TRP A 71 -18.08 5.87 -1.86
C TRP A 71 -17.20 6.47 -0.78
N LEU A 72 -17.54 6.24 0.50
CA LEU A 72 -16.73 6.69 1.62
C LEU A 72 -15.33 6.05 1.57
N PHE A 73 -15.24 4.71 1.45
CA PHE A 73 -13.95 4.03 1.41
C PHE A 73 -13.19 4.33 0.11
N THR A 74 -13.87 4.55 -1.00
CA THR A 74 -13.26 5.03 -2.25
C THR A 74 -12.64 6.41 -2.04
N ALA A 75 -13.35 7.34 -1.44
CA ALA A 75 -12.86 8.68 -1.15
C ALA A 75 -11.66 8.65 -0.18
N ILE A 76 -11.75 7.88 0.91
CA ILE A 76 -10.64 7.71 1.87
C ILE A 76 -9.41 7.12 1.17
N SER A 77 -9.56 6.00 0.45
CA SER A 77 -8.43 5.37 -0.25
C SER A 77 -7.80 6.30 -1.28
N SER A 78 -8.61 7.07 -2.01
CA SER A 78 -8.12 8.07 -2.97
C SER A 78 -7.34 9.19 -2.27
N ALA A 79 -7.89 9.77 -1.21
CA ALA A 79 -7.24 10.83 -0.45
C ALA A 79 -5.91 10.35 0.16
N VAL A 80 -5.91 9.16 0.77
CA VAL A 80 -4.69 8.55 1.32
C VAL A 80 -3.66 8.32 0.22
N SER A 81 -4.05 7.76 -0.94
CA SER A 81 -3.13 7.54 -2.06
C SER A 81 -2.49 8.85 -2.55
N ILE A 82 -3.25 9.93 -2.67
CA ILE A 82 -2.74 11.25 -3.06
C ILE A 82 -1.73 11.75 -2.03
N VAL A 83 -2.07 11.69 -0.74
CA VAL A 83 -1.18 12.12 0.35
C VAL A 83 0.13 11.33 0.32
N LEU A 84 0.05 10.00 0.15
CA LEU A 84 1.23 9.13 0.11
C LEU A 84 2.12 9.43 -1.10
N VAL A 85 1.56 9.65 -2.29
CA VAL A 85 2.32 10.07 -3.48
C VAL A 85 3.07 11.37 -3.21
N VAL A 86 2.39 12.39 -2.67
CA VAL A 86 3.01 13.67 -2.33
C VAL A 86 4.10 13.49 -1.28
N TRP A 87 3.86 12.65 -0.29
CA TRP A 87 4.83 12.38 0.78
C TRP A 87 6.08 11.67 0.25
N ILE A 88 5.93 10.57 -0.48
CA ILE A 88 7.04 9.86 -1.14
C ILE A 88 7.86 10.83 -2.02
N HIS A 89 7.18 11.74 -2.72
CA HIS A 89 7.86 12.70 -3.58
C HIS A 89 8.73 13.72 -2.81
N ARG A 90 8.40 13.98 -1.54
CA ARG A 90 9.12 14.92 -0.66
C ARG A 90 10.23 14.26 0.16
N LEU A 91 10.26 12.94 0.26
CA LEU A 91 11.27 12.25 1.05
C LEU A 91 12.65 12.31 0.40
N VAL A 92 13.68 12.30 1.23
CA VAL A 92 15.08 12.23 0.83
C VAL A 92 15.56 10.78 0.78
N ALA A 93 16.62 10.51 0.01
CA ALA A 93 17.09 9.16 -0.27
C ALA A 93 17.56 8.37 0.96
N VAL A 94 17.95 9.04 2.02
CA VAL A 94 18.40 8.42 3.27
C VAL A 94 17.24 7.77 4.04
N GLN A 95 16.01 8.23 3.84
CA GLN A 95 14.81 7.71 4.52
C GLN A 95 14.27 6.42 3.88
N LYS A 96 15.14 5.42 3.70
CA LYS A 96 14.80 4.19 2.95
C LYS A 96 13.67 3.39 3.61
N LEU A 97 13.68 3.29 4.94
CA LEU A 97 12.69 2.49 5.67
C LEU A 97 11.29 3.11 5.53
N LEU A 98 11.20 4.43 5.68
CA LEU A 98 9.97 5.18 5.45
C LEU A 98 9.51 5.11 3.99
N LEU A 99 10.43 5.17 3.02
CA LEU A 99 10.12 5.01 1.59
C LEU A 99 9.51 3.63 1.29
N ILE A 100 10.07 2.55 1.84
CA ILE A 100 9.51 1.19 1.75
C ILE A 100 8.10 1.18 2.36
N ALA A 101 7.96 1.69 3.58
CA ALA A 101 6.70 1.74 4.30
C ALA A 101 5.58 2.41 3.48
N LEU A 102 5.82 3.64 3.03
CA LEU A 102 4.84 4.42 2.28
C LEU A 102 4.53 3.79 0.91
N THR A 103 5.53 3.18 0.26
CA THR A 103 5.35 2.47 -1.01
C THR A 103 4.42 1.26 -0.86
N LEU A 104 4.61 0.47 0.20
CA LEU A 104 3.75 -0.67 0.50
C LEU A 104 2.32 -0.25 0.83
N ILE A 105 2.15 0.79 1.66
CA ILE A 105 0.83 1.33 2.00
C ILE A 105 0.15 1.90 0.76
N LEU A 106 0.88 2.63 -0.08
CA LEU A 106 0.37 3.18 -1.34
C LEU A 106 -0.13 2.06 -2.28
N ALA A 107 0.68 1.02 -2.46
CA ALA A 107 0.33 -0.11 -3.32
C ALA A 107 -0.95 -0.81 -2.83
N GLY A 108 -1.06 -1.10 -1.54
CA GLY A 108 -2.26 -1.70 -0.97
C GLY A 108 -3.48 -0.79 -1.02
N ALA A 109 -3.32 0.52 -0.77
CA ALA A 109 -4.41 1.49 -0.89
C ALA A 109 -4.95 1.54 -2.33
N ILE A 110 -4.07 1.56 -3.35
CA ILE A 110 -4.44 1.54 -4.77
C ILE A 110 -5.09 0.19 -5.14
N GLY A 111 -4.54 -0.95 -4.71
CA GLY A 111 -5.10 -2.27 -4.99
C GLY A 111 -6.56 -2.38 -4.53
N ASN A 112 -6.83 -2.03 -3.28
CA ASN A 112 -8.19 -2.02 -2.73
C ASN A 112 -9.08 -0.89 -3.29
N LEU A 113 -8.51 0.21 -3.77
CA LEU A 113 -9.23 1.28 -4.45
C LEU A 113 -9.77 0.80 -5.80
N ILE A 114 -8.95 0.10 -6.59
CA ILE A 114 -9.34 -0.47 -7.88
C ILE A 114 -10.57 -1.35 -7.71
N ASP A 115 -10.57 -2.28 -6.77
CA ASP A 115 -11.71 -3.15 -6.49
C ASP A 115 -12.97 -2.34 -6.15
N ARG A 116 -12.87 -1.34 -5.28
CA ARG A 116 -14.01 -0.51 -4.88
C ARG A 116 -14.59 0.28 -6.05
N VAL A 117 -13.74 0.79 -6.93
CA VAL A 117 -14.17 1.53 -8.13
C VAL A 117 -14.83 0.60 -9.14
N LEU A 118 -14.23 -0.55 -9.42
CA LEU A 118 -14.70 -1.46 -10.46
C LEU A 118 -15.84 -2.37 -9.98
N LEU A 119 -15.70 -2.97 -8.79
CA LEU A 119 -16.62 -3.99 -8.29
C LEU A 119 -17.57 -3.47 -7.19
N GLY A 120 -17.26 -2.32 -6.58
CA GLY A 120 -17.99 -1.79 -5.42
C GLY A 120 -17.71 -2.50 -4.10
N LYS A 121 -16.79 -3.46 -4.11
CA LYS A 121 -16.41 -4.35 -2.99
C LYS A 121 -14.96 -4.77 -3.16
N VAL A 122 -14.30 -5.19 -2.11
CA VAL A 122 -12.92 -5.73 -2.14
C VAL A 122 -12.99 -7.25 -2.19
N VAL A 123 -12.08 -7.86 -2.93
CA VAL A 123 -11.93 -9.31 -3.03
C VAL A 123 -10.91 -9.76 -1.98
N ASP A 124 -11.38 -10.54 -0.99
CA ASP A 124 -10.56 -11.11 0.08
C ASP A 124 -10.51 -12.63 -0.07
N PHE A 125 -9.34 -13.25 0.18
CA PHE A 125 -9.19 -14.66 -0.12
C PHE A 125 -8.25 -15.44 0.82
N VAL A 126 -7.51 -14.78 1.70
CA VAL A 126 -6.68 -15.43 2.73
C VAL A 126 -7.46 -15.43 4.03
N LEU A 127 -7.69 -16.59 4.61
CA LEU A 127 -8.45 -16.77 5.83
C LEU A 127 -7.64 -17.53 6.87
N PHE A 128 -7.19 -16.85 7.92
CA PHE A 128 -6.61 -17.50 9.09
C PHE A 128 -7.68 -17.93 10.07
N TYR A 129 -7.49 -19.10 10.68
CA TYR A 129 -8.35 -19.57 11.75
C TYR A 129 -7.55 -20.40 12.76
N TYR A 130 -8.02 -20.42 14.00
CA TYR A 130 -7.46 -21.23 15.06
C TYR A 130 -8.56 -21.55 16.09
N ASP A 131 -8.69 -22.83 16.45
CA ASP A 131 -9.64 -23.30 17.49
C ASP A 131 -11.08 -22.73 17.31
N GLY A 132 -11.60 -22.78 16.09
CA GLY A 132 -12.96 -22.29 15.77
C GLY A 132 -13.09 -20.76 15.67
N HIS A 133 -12.01 -20.01 15.89
CA HIS A 133 -11.98 -18.56 15.73
C HIS A 133 -11.39 -18.20 14.37
N TYR A 134 -12.10 -17.33 13.65
CA TYR A 134 -11.71 -16.87 12.31
C TYR A 134 -11.22 -15.44 12.34
N PHE A 135 -10.05 -15.19 11.76
CA PHE A 135 -9.63 -13.83 11.47
C PHE A 135 -10.38 -13.33 10.23
N PRO A 136 -10.70 -12.04 10.11
CA PRO A 136 -11.28 -11.50 8.88
C PRO A 136 -10.44 -11.88 7.66
N ALA A 137 -11.09 -12.33 6.58
CA ALA A 137 -10.40 -12.62 5.33
C ALA A 137 -9.72 -11.35 4.80
N PHE A 138 -8.58 -11.51 4.14
CA PHE A 138 -7.79 -10.41 3.60
C PHE A 138 -7.10 -10.83 2.29
N ASN A 139 -6.37 -9.89 1.68
CA ASN A 139 -5.72 -10.03 0.38
C ASN A 139 -4.26 -9.53 0.39
N VAL A 140 -3.64 -9.50 -0.80
CA VAL A 140 -2.25 -9.01 -0.97
C VAL A 140 -2.15 -7.51 -0.63
N ALA A 141 -3.14 -6.69 -1.02
CA ALA A 141 -3.16 -5.26 -0.71
C ALA A 141 -3.20 -5.01 0.80
N ASP A 142 -4.02 -5.75 1.56
CA ASP A 142 -4.10 -5.62 3.03
C ASP A 142 -2.80 -6.06 3.69
N SER A 143 -2.17 -7.12 3.17
CA SER A 143 -0.84 -7.57 3.62
C SER A 143 0.20 -6.48 3.39
N ALA A 144 0.19 -5.83 2.23
CA ALA A 144 1.12 -4.74 1.92
C ALA A 144 0.90 -3.54 2.86
N ILE A 145 -0.36 -3.14 3.13
CA ILE A 145 -0.67 -2.08 4.09
C ILE A 145 -0.14 -2.44 5.49
N THR A 146 -0.39 -3.66 5.94
CA THR A 146 0.02 -4.13 7.29
C THR A 146 1.54 -4.13 7.43
N VAL A 147 2.26 -4.71 6.46
CA VAL A 147 3.73 -4.73 6.45
C VAL A 147 4.29 -3.31 6.34
N GLY A 148 3.69 -2.46 5.50
CA GLY A 148 4.06 -1.06 5.40
C GLY A 148 3.87 -0.29 6.72
N ALA A 149 2.77 -0.53 7.43
CA ALA A 149 2.54 0.06 8.75
C ALA A 149 3.59 -0.40 9.79
N ILE A 150 3.99 -1.68 9.75
CA ILE A 150 5.06 -2.20 10.60
C ILE A 150 6.39 -1.49 10.27
N PHE A 151 6.75 -1.33 9.00
CA PHE A 151 7.95 -0.60 8.61
C PHE A 151 7.89 0.88 9.00
N MET A 152 6.73 1.51 8.92
CA MET A 152 6.54 2.89 9.36
C MET A 152 6.74 3.04 10.88
N LEU A 153 6.25 2.10 11.68
CA LEU A 153 6.52 2.05 13.11
C LEU A 153 8.00 1.79 13.39
N ALA A 154 8.63 0.89 12.64
CA ALA A 154 10.06 0.62 12.75
C ALA A 154 10.91 1.85 12.43
N ASP A 155 10.50 2.68 11.47
CA ASP A 155 11.21 3.92 11.12
C ASP A 155 11.27 4.92 12.29
N VAL A 156 10.27 4.93 13.17
CA VAL A 156 10.27 5.77 14.39
C VAL A 156 11.43 5.41 15.33
N PHE A 157 11.84 4.14 15.38
CA PHE A 157 12.89 3.66 16.29
C PHE A 157 14.26 3.54 15.64
N TRP A 158 14.31 3.26 14.34
CA TRP A 158 15.54 2.96 13.58
C TRP A 158 15.73 3.83 12.35
N GLY A 159 14.87 4.81 12.13
CA GLY A 159 15.00 5.76 11.04
C GLY A 159 16.18 6.72 11.23
N PRO A 160 16.54 7.47 10.18
CA PRO A 160 17.63 8.43 10.22
C PRO A 160 17.35 9.56 11.23
N SER A 161 18.38 9.98 11.94
CA SER A 161 18.28 11.12 12.87
C SER A 161 18.11 12.46 12.14
N GLU A 162 17.70 13.49 12.86
CA GLU A 162 17.65 14.86 12.29
C GLU A 162 19.01 15.32 11.75
N ALA A 163 20.12 14.84 12.35
CA ALA A 163 21.46 15.17 11.90
C ALA A 163 21.74 14.55 10.53
N ASP A 164 21.36 13.29 10.33
CA ASP A 164 21.51 12.59 9.05
C ASP A 164 20.67 13.25 7.95
N LEU A 165 19.43 13.64 8.27
CA LEU A 165 18.55 14.34 7.33
C LEU A 165 19.12 15.68 6.90
N LYS A 166 19.65 16.49 7.85
CA LYS A 166 20.30 17.77 7.57
C LYS A 166 21.57 17.60 6.75
N ALA A 167 22.35 16.56 7.02
CA ALA A 167 23.57 16.25 6.27
C ALA A 167 23.23 15.93 4.80
N ASP A 168 22.24 15.07 4.55
CA ASP A 168 21.81 14.69 3.19
C ASP A 168 21.28 15.90 2.41
N VAL A 169 20.47 16.77 3.05
CA VAL A 169 19.97 18.01 2.42
C VAL A 169 21.11 18.95 2.06
N ASN A 170 22.08 19.14 2.96
CA ASN A 170 23.22 20.02 2.71
C ASN A 170 24.10 19.49 1.57
N GLU A 171 24.32 18.18 1.50
CA GLU A 171 25.05 17.55 0.40
C GLU A 171 24.33 17.74 -0.92
N GLN A 172 23.01 17.60 -0.97
CA GLN A 172 22.20 17.83 -2.15
C GLN A 172 22.26 19.29 -2.63
N VAL A 173 22.26 20.26 -1.69
CA VAL A 173 22.41 21.69 -2.00
C VAL A 173 23.80 21.99 -2.55
N LYS A 174 24.86 21.44 -1.93
CA LYS A 174 26.26 21.66 -2.35
C LYS A 174 26.56 21.06 -3.73
N ASN A 175 25.90 19.95 -4.08
CA ASN A 175 26.07 19.26 -5.35
C ASN A 175 25.14 19.79 -6.47
N LYS A 176 24.36 20.86 -6.20
CA LYS A 176 23.56 21.53 -7.22
C LYS A 176 24.51 22.33 -8.16
N PRO A 177 24.50 22.09 -9.48
CA PRO A 177 25.38 22.83 -10.39
C PRO A 177 25.04 24.32 -10.34
N GLU A 178 26.09 25.16 -10.20
CA GLU A 178 26.03 26.65 -10.29
C GLU A 178 25.72 27.12 -11.72
N GLY A 179 24.62 26.65 -12.31
CA GLY A 179 24.36 26.85 -13.74
C GLY A 179 23.06 27.58 -14.10
N ASP A 180 22.30 28.11 -13.14
CA ASP A 180 20.98 28.72 -13.46
C ASP A 180 20.77 30.12 -12.86
N SER A 181 21.82 30.89 -12.69
CA SER A 181 21.70 32.28 -12.25
C SER A 181 21.75 33.32 -13.41
N ASN A 182 21.61 32.90 -14.66
CA ASN A 182 21.62 33.81 -15.81
C ASN A 182 20.41 33.57 -16.74
N VAL A 183 19.21 33.91 -16.27
CA VAL A 183 18.15 34.39 -17.17
C VAL A 183 17.57 35.65 -16.53
N ARG A 184 17.97 36.77 -17.08
CA ARG A 184 17.35 38.07 -16.86
C ARG A 184 16.05 38.15 -17.65
#